data_cdb648f7095e36accbea2e1c6a65aacc
#
_entry.id   cdb648f7095e36accbea2e1c6a65aacc
#
_cell.length_a   1.000
_cell.length_b   1.000
_cell.length_c   1.000
_cell.angle_alpha   90.00
_cell.angle_beta   90.00
_cell.angle_gamma   90.00
#
_symmetry.space_group_name_H-M   'P 1'
#
loop_
_entity.id
_entity.type
_entity.pdbx_description
1 polymer ?
#
loop_
_entity_poly.entity_id
_entity_poly.type
_entity_poly.pdbx_seq_one_letter_code
_entity_poly.pdbx_strand_id
1 'polypeptide(L)'
;MFNVFKKKEDEVNIYAPVKGEFVTLENVPDPIFSEKLMGEGFAVIPYDNVICAPCSGKLSMIADTLHAFGITMKDGSELLVHIGLDTVGLKGKYFRALKKAGEDVKHGEPVILVDVDEIKKTLNPITMVIMTNNDSYTTLDNKKKVNTSNIMMRLKD
;
A
#
# COMPACT_ATOMS: atom_id res chain seq x y z
N MET A 1 9.95 25.42 13.63
CA MET A 1 9.32 24.56 14.64
C MET A 1 8.09 23.83 14.11
N PHE A 2 7.16 24.51 13.50
CA PHE A 2 5.99 23.87 12.89
C PHE A 2 6.35 22.85 11.82
N ASN A 3 7.36 23.12 11.00
CA ASN A 3 7.79 22.21 9.94
C ASN A 3 8.36 20.89 10.46
N VAL A 4 8.92 20.88 11.68
CA VAL A 4 9.49 19.67 12.29
C VAL A 4 8.38 18.74 12.78
N PHE A 5 7.32 19.28 13.39
CA PHE A 5 6.17 18.49 13.81
C PHE A 5 5.40 17.93 12.61
N LYS A 6 5.21 18.75 11.58
CA LYS A 6 4.54 18.33 10.35
C LYS A 6 5.33 17.22 9.63
N LYS A 7 6.67 17.30 9.63
CA LYS A 7 7.54 16.25 9.10
C LYS A 7 7.41 14.95 9.88
N LYS A 8 7.33 15.01 11.22
CA LYS A 8 7.15 13.82 12.06
C LYS A 8 5.81 13.16 11.82
N GLU A 9 4.74 13.94 11.68
CA GLU A 9 3.41 13.41 11.37
C GLU A 9 3.39 12.73 10.01
N ASP A 10 3.97 13.34 8.99
CA ASP A 10 4.07 12.76 7.65
C ASP A 10 4.91 11.48 7.63
N GLU A 11 5.92 11.38 8.51
CA GLU A 11 6.79 10.21 8.58
C GLU A 11 6.13 8.99 9.23
N VAL A 12 5.07 9.18 10.03
CA VAL A 12 4.39 8.10 10.76
C VAL A 12 2.98 7.83 10.25
N ASN A 13 2.52 8.60 9.29
CA ASN A 13 1.20 8.37 8.68
C ASN A 13 1.32 7.46 7.48
N ILE A 14 0.32 6.62 7.31
CA ILE A 14 0.20 5.73 6.15
C ILE A 14 -1.06 6.14 5.41
N TYR A 15 -0.92 6.41 4.12
CA TYR A 15 -1.96 6.92 3.24
C TYR A 15 -2.46 5.81 2.32
N ALA A 16 -3.60 6.03 1.68
CA ALA A 16 -4.06 5.10 0.66
C ALA A 16 -3.07 5.10 -0.53
N PRO A 17 -2.76 3.92 -1.10
CA PRO A 17 -1.81 3.82 -2.21
C PRO A 17 -2.40 4.23 -3.55
N VAL A 18 -3.73 4.33 -3.62
CA VAL A 18 -4.45 4.57 -4.86
C VAL A 18 -5.83 5.12 -4.53
N LYS A 19 -6.37 5.94 -5.41
CA LYS A 19 -7.77 6.35 -5.35
C LYS A 19 -8.66 5.13 -5.56
N GLY A 20 -9.66 4.94 -4.69
CA GLY A 20 -10.54 3.81 -4.83
C GLY A 20 -11.50 3.63 -3.66
N GLU A 21 -11.99 2.42 -3.51
CA GLU A 21 -12.92 2.05 -2.45
C GLU A 21 -12.17 1.40 -1.30
N PHE A 22 -12.31 1.98 -0.11
CA PHE A 22 -11.73 1.43 1.11
C PHE A 22 -12.45 0.13 1.50
N VAL A 23 -11.64 -0.88 1.82
CA VAL A 23 -12.12 -2.19 2.30
C VAL A 23 -11.32 -2.54 3.56
N THR A 24 -12.01 -2.94 4.61
CA THR A 24 -11.32 -3.46 5.79
C THR A 24 -10.62 -4.77 5.44
N LEU A 25 -9.51 -5.06 6.10
CA LEU A 25 -8.71 -6.24 5.77
C LEU A 25 -9.53 -7.53 5.92
N GLU A 26 -10.41 -7.58 6.92
CA GLU A 26 -11.29 -8.73 7.17
C GLU A 26 -12.19 -9.07 5.98
N ASN A 27 -12.49 -8.08 5.14
CA ASN A 27 -13.37 -8.26 3.98
C ASN A 27 -12.64 -8.58 2.68
N VAL A 28 -11.31 -8.70 2.72
CA VAL A 28 -10.54 -9.17 1.56
C VAL A 28 -10.82 -10.66 1.35
N PRO A 29 -11.17 -11.09 0.13
CA PRO A 29 -11.52 -12.50 -0.11
C PRO A 29 -10.29 -13.40 -0.28
N ASP A 30 -9.39 -13.36 0.68
CA ASP A 30 -8.20 -14.19 0.77
C ASP A 30 -7.81 -14.32 2.25
N PRO A 31 -7.79 -15.56 2.81
CA PRO A 31 -7.52 -15.76 4.24
C PRO A 31 -6.17 -15.23 4.71
N ILE A 32 -5.16 -15.23 3.86
CA ILE A 32 -3.83 -14.72 4.22
C ILE A 32 -3.93 -13.25 4.67
N PHE A 33 -4.80 -12.47 4.04
CA PHE A 33 -5.02 -11.06 4.37
C PHE A 33 -6.16 -10.89 5.38
N SER A 34 -7.29 -11.55 5.17
CA SER A 34 -8.47 -11.37 6.01
C SER A 34 -8.27 -11.83 7.46
N GLU A 35 -7.41 -12.83 7.66
CA GLU A 35 -7.07 -13.34 8.99
C GLU A 35 -5.84 -12.63 9.58
N LYS A 36 -5.32 -11.60 8.89
CA LYS A 36 -4.19 -10.78 9.33
C LYS A 36 -2.92 -11.60 9.63
N LEU A 37 -2.70 -12.66 8.85
CA LEU A 37 -1.54 -13.54 9.02
C LEU A 37 -0.22 -12.84 8.73
N MET A 38 -0.24 -11.80 7.89
CA MET A 38 0.94 -11.00 7.55
C MET A 38 1.06 -9.72 8.37
N GLY A 39 0.00 -9.32 9.07
CA GLY A 39 -0.04 -8.11 9.87
C GLY A 39 -1.33 -7.33 9.71
N GLU A 40 -1.42 -6.23 10.44
CA GLU A 40 -2.53 -5.28 10.38
C GLU A 40 -2.45 -4.46 9.11
N GLY A 41 -3.59 -4.03 8.59
CA GLY A 41 -3.60 -3.21 7.40
C GLY A 41 -5.00 -2.90 6.90
N PHE A 42 -5.06 -2.56 5.64
CA PHE A 42 -6.30 -2.22 4.96
C PHE A 42 -6.18 -2.56 3.47
N ALA A 43 -7.27 -2.42 2.76
CA ALA A 43 -7.29 -2.63 1.31
C ALA A 43 -8.03 -1.52 0.59
N VAL A 44 -7.74 -1.36 -0.69
CA VAL A 44 -8.42 -0.43 -1.58
C VAL A 44 -8.74 -1.14 -2.89
N ILE A 45 -9.98 -1.07 -3.33
CA ILE A 45 -10.35 -1.48 -4.69
C ILE A 45 -10.00 -0.30 -5.60
N PRO A 46 -9.00 -0.43 -6.48
CA PRO A 46 -8.48 0.73 -7.22
C PRO A 46 -9.42 1.22 -8.30
N TYR A 47 -9.55 2.56 -8.38
CA TYR A 47 -10.25 3.25 -9.48
C TYR A 47 -9.25 3.89 -10.46
N ASP A 48 -7.96 3.75 -10.20
CA ASP A 48 -6.90 4.39 -10.97
C ASP A 48 -5.78 3.39 -11.21
N ASN A 49 -4.94 3.67 -12.21
CA ASN A 49 -3.87 2.77 -12.63
C ASN A 49 -2.52 3.06 -11.99
N VAL A 50 -2.42 4.08 -11.15
CA VAL A 50 -1.16 4.49 -10.52
C VAL A 50 -1.18 4.09 -9.06
N ILE A 51 -0.28 3.19 -8.67
CA ILE A 51 -0.11 2.79 -7.28
C ILE A 51 1.05 3.60 -6.71
N CYS A 52 0.75 4.38 -5.68
CA CYS A 52 1.68 5.30 -5.05
C CYS A 52 2.23 4.75 -3.74
N ALA A 53 3.36 5.29 -3.30
CA ALA A 53 3.91 4.98 -1.98
C ALA A 53 2.92 5.44 -0.90
N PRO A 54 2.45 4.53 -0.03
CA PRO A 54 1.53 4.91 1.04
C PRO A 54 2.22 5.59 2.22
N CYS A 55 3.53 5.54 2.27
CA CYS A 55 4.32 6.19 3.32
C CYS A 55 5.65 6.65 2.76
N SER A 56 6.34 7.50 3.52
CA SER A 56 7.70 7.92 3.21
C SER A 56 8.69 6.91 3.79
N GLY A 57 9.80 6.70 3.10
CA GLY A 57 10.85 5.78 3.51
C GLY A 57 11.69 5.31 2.35
N LYS A 58 12.36 4.19 2.55
CA LYS A 58 13.16 3.55 1.51
C LYS A 58 12.35 2.45 0.84
N LEU A 59 12.30 2.47 -0.48
CA LEU A 59 11.73 1.38 -1.27
C LEU A 59 12.68 0.19 -1.18
N SER A 60 12.45 -0.68 -0.19
CA SER A 60 13.39 -1.74 0.18
C SER A 60 13.32 -2.94 -0.76
N MET A 61 12.19 -3.16 -1.42
CA MET A 61 12.04 -4.24 -2.41
C MET A 61 10.94 -3.92 -3.40
N ILE A 62 11.09 -4.45 -4.59
CA ILE A 62 10.04 -4.58 -5.59
C ILE A 62 10.10 -6.03 -6.06
N ALA A 63 8.97 -6.73 -6.01
CA ALA A 63 8.91 -8.12 -6.50
C ALA A 63 9.27 -8.17 -7.99
N ASP A 64 9.96 -9.22 -8.42
CA ASP A 64 10.33 -9.39 -9.83
C ASP A 64 9.11 -9.37 -10.74
N THR A 65 7.97 -9.86 -10.25
CA THR A 65 6.68 -9.87 -10.94
C THR A 65 5.89 -8.57 -10.77
N LEU A 66 6.46 -7.55 -10.14
CA LEU A 66 5.94 -6.18 -10.00
C LEU A 66 4.60 -6.04 -9.26
N HIS A 67 4.05 -7.13 -8.73
CA HIS A 67 2.75 -7.10 -8.05
C HIS A 67 2.83 -6.68 -6.58
N ALA A 68 4.03 -6.50 -6.05
CA ALA A 68 4.24 -6.12 -4.65
C ALA A 68 5.50 -5.29 -4.49
N PHE A 69 5.49 -4.39 -3.52
CA PHE A 69 6.68 -3.66 -3.11
C PHE A 69 6.65 -3.39 -1.60
N GLY A 70 7.83 -3.19 -1.03
CA GLY A 70 8.00 -2.91 0.39
C GLY A 70 8.69 -1.58 0.62
N ILE A 71 8.29 -0.89 1.67
CA ILE A 71 8.91 0.37 2.11
C ILE A 71 9.34 0.20 3.56
N THR A 72 10.61 0.50 3.84
CA THR A 72 11.12 0.59 5.20
C THR A 72 11.01 2.04 5.65
N MET A 73 10.19 2.27 6.65
CA MET A 73 9.98 3.60 7.23
C MET A 73 11.17 3.98 8.11
N LYS A 74 11.25 5.27 8.45
CA LYS A 74 12.36 5.81 9.23
C LYS A 74 12.47 5.21 10.62
N ASP A 75 11.35 4.79 11.22
CA ASP A 75 11.31 4.12 12.52
C ASP A 75 11.64 2.62 12.46
N GLY A 76 11.98 2.09 11.27
CA GLY A 76 12.23 0.68 11.04
C GLY A 76 11.01 -0.15 10.72
N SER A 77 9.81 0.45 10.73
CA SER A 77 8.58 -0.25 10.34
C SER A 77 8.62 -0.62 8.86
N GLU A 78 8.13 -1.81 8.54
CA GLU A 78 8.11 -2.31 7.17
C GLU A 78 6.68 -2.44 6.67
N LEU A 79 6.40 -1.74 5.58
CA LEU A 79 5.10 -1.72 4.96
C LEU A 79 5.15 -2.46 3.63
N LEU A 80 4.22 -3.39 3.44
CA LEU A 80 4.06 -4.14 2.19
C LEU A 80 2.83 -3.64 1.45
N VAL A 81 2.98 -3.37 0.17
CA VAL A 81 1.87 -3.10 -0.75
C VAL A 81 1.77 -4.29 -1.70
N HIS A 82 0.63 -4.97 -1.70
CA HIS A 82 0.36 -6.14 -2.52
C HIS A 82 -0.79 -5.82 -3.48
N ILE A 83 -0.50 -5.82 -4.76
CA ILE A 83 -1.43 -5.38 -5.80
C ILE A 83 -2.16 -6.59 -6.39
N GLY A 84 -3.43 -6.71 -6.04
CA GLY A 84 -4.29 -7.77 -6.54
C GLY A 84 -4.15 -9.11 -5.81
N LEU A 85 -5.05 -10.02 -6.12
CA LEU A 85 -5.02 -11.39 -5.62
C LEU A 85 -4.60 -12.31 -6.76
N ASP A 86 -3.65 -13.22 -6.47
CA ASP A 86 -3.08 -14.18 -7.44
C ASP A 86 -2.35 -13.52 -8.63
N THR A 87 -2.05 -12.24 -8.52
CA THR A 87 -1.40 -11.47 -9.60
C THR A 87 0.07 -11.84 -9.81
N VAL A 88 0.69 -12.55 -8.89
CA VAL A 88 2.02 -13.12 -9.08
C VAL A 88 2.09 -13.98 -10.34
N GLY A 89 1.02 -14.69 -10.66
CA GLY A 89 0.92 -15.55 -11.85
C GLY A 89 0.95 -14.81 -13.18
N LEU A 90 0.72 -13.49 -13.18
CA LEU A 90 0.81 -12.67 -14.39
C LEU A 90 2.26 -12.41 -14.83
N LYS A 91 3.24 -12.69 -13.96
CA LYS A 91 4.67 -12.56 -14.25
C LYS A 91 5.06 -11.17 -14.77
N GLY A 92 4.44 -10.12 -14.19
CA GLY A 92 4.70 -8.74 -14.56
C GLY A 92 3.84 -8.19 -15.68
N LYS A 93 3.06 -9.01 -16.33
CA LYS A 93 2.14 -8.54 -17.37
C LYS A 93 1.10 -7.60 -16.77
N TYR A 94 0.87 -6.45 -17.41
CA TYR A 94 0.00 -5.37 -16.97
C TYR A 94 0.58 -4.51 -15.83
N PHE A 95 1.85 -4.71 -15.49
CA PHE A 95 2.56 -3.91 -14.49
C PHE A 95 3.77 -3.24 -15.10
N ARG A 96 4.09 -2.04 -14.59
CA ARG A 96 5.32 -1.33 -14.97
C ARG A 96 5.88 -0.61 -13.75
N ALA A 97 7.14 -0.85 -13.43
CA ALA A 97 7.83 -0.15 -12.35
C ALA A 97 8.21 1.27 -12.78
N LEU A 98 7.91 2.23 -11.94
CA LEU A 98 8.29 3.65 -12.12
C LEU A 98 9.48 4.03 -11.25
N LYS A 99 9.86 3.18 -10.31
CA LYS A 99 10.97 3.37 -9.40
C LYS A 99 11.75 2.07 -9.26
N LYS A 100 12.92 2.16 -8.64
CA LYS A 100 13.81 1.01 -8.40
C LYS A 100 13.97 0.77 -6.91
N ALA A 101 14.15 -0.48 -6.51
CA ALA A 101 14.51 -0.82 -5.14
C ALA A 101 15.78 -0.06 -4.73
N GLY A 102 15.79 0.44 -3.51
CA GLY A 102 16.88 1.26 -2.98
C GLY A 102 16.62 2.76 -3.02
N GLU A 103 15.67 3.23 -3.82
CA GLU A 103 15.31 4.65 -3.88
C GLU A 103 14.55 5.09 -2.63
N ASP A 104 14.75 6.33 -2.22
CA ASP A 104 13.91 6.97 -1.21
C ASP A 104 12.62 7.43 -1.87
N VAL A 105 11.51 7.26 -1.18
CA VAL A 105 10.19 7.67 -1.66
C VAL A 105 9.48 8.51 -0.61
N LYS A 106 8.61 9.39 -1.07
CA LYS A 106 7.65 10.12 -0.23
C LYS A 106 6.26 9.58 -0.50
N HIS A 107 5.39 9.63 0.52
CA HIS A 107 4.00 9.22 0.32
C HIS A 107 3.39 10.01 -0.85
N GLY A 108 2.60 9.33 -1.65
CA GLY A 108 1.96 9.91 -2.83
C GLY A 108 2.81 9.84 -4.11
N GLU A 109 4.10 9.48 -4.02
CA GLU A 109 4.90 9.31 -5.23
C GLU A 109 4.52 8.02 -5.96
N PRO A 110 4.33 8.06 -7.29
CA PRO A 110 4.03 6.86 -8.08
C PRO A 110 5.15 5.82 -8.02
N VAL A 111 4.80 4.57 -7.80
CA VAL A 111 5.76 3.45 -7.74
C VAL A 111 5.52 2.43 -8.85
N ILE A 112 4.27 2.01 -9.04
CA ILE A 112 3.90 1.00 -10.05
C ILE A 112 2.73 1.50 -10.87
N LEU A 113 2.80 1.36 -12.20
CA LEU A 113 1.66 1.48 -13.08
C LEU A 113 1.02 0.11 -13.25
N VAL A 114 -0.30 0.05 -13.17
CA VAL A 114 -1.08 -1.18 -13.27
C VAL A 114 -2.22 -0.97 -14.25
N ASP A 115 -2.41 -1.90 -15.17
CA ASP A 115 -3.60 -1.90 -16.01
C ASP A 115 -4.74 -2.59 -15.25
N VAL A 116 -5.45 -1.82 -14.45
CA VAL A 116 -6.51 -2.34 -13.58
C VAL A 116 -7.62 -3.00 -14.38
N ASP A 117 -8.01 -2.40 -15.50
CA ASP A 117 -9.10 -2.93 -16.33
C ASP A 117 -8.76 -4.30 -16.91
N GLU A 118 -7.53 -4.50 -17.33
CA GLU A 118 -7.09 -5.81 -17.84
C GLU A 118 -7.05 -6.86 -16.75
N ILE A 119 -6.55 -6.49 -15.55
CA ILE A 119 -6.52 -7.42 -14.41
C ILE A 119 -7.93 -7.83 -14.01
N LYS A 120 -8.86 -6.90 -13.98
CA LYS A 120 -10.27 -7.14 -13.61
C LYS A 120 -10.97 -8.19 -14.46
N LYS A 121 -10.51 -8.41 -15.67
CA LYS A 121 -11.12 -9.41 -16.57
C LYS A 121 -10.98 -10.83 -16.04
N THR A 122 -9.91 -11.11 -15.30
CA THR A 122 -9.60 -12.48 -14.85
C THR A 122 -9.27 -12.58 -13.35
N LEU A 123 -8.87 -11.50 -12.71
CA LEU A 123 -8.41 -11.49 -11.32
C LEU A 123 -9.01 -10.31 -10.56
N ASN A 124 -8.83 -10.32 -9.24
CA ASN A 124 -9.27 -9.24 -8.38
C ASN A 124 -8.12 -8.24 -8.18
N PRO A 125 -8.28 -6.96 -8.59
CA PRO A 125 -7.20 -5.97 -8.46
C PRO A 125 -7.10 -5.33 -7.08
N ILE A 126 -7.89 -5.77 -6.10
CA ILE A 126 -7.85 -5.22 -4.75
C ILE A 126 -6.42 -5.14 -4.24
N THR A 127 -6.05 -3.99 -3.70
CA THR A 127 -4.67 -3.70 -3.29
C THR A 127 -4.61 -3.59 -1.78
N MET A 128 -3.77 -4.42 -1.17
CA MET A 128 -3.60 -4.50 0.28
C MET A 128 -2.36 -3.72 0.72
N VAL A 129 -2.47 -3.04 1.84
CA VAL A 129 -1.35 -2.36 2.52
C VAL A 129 -1.22 -2.97 3.90
N ILE A 130 -0.08 -3.58 4.18
CA ILE A 130 0.13 -4.39 5.39
C ILE A 130 1.35 -3.88 6.16
N MET A 131 1.17 -3.61 7.44
CA MET A 131 2.25 -3.33 8.36
C MET A 131 2.78 -4.66 8.91
N THR A 132 3.96 -5.09 8.42
CA THR A 132 4.41 -6.47 8.64
C THR A 132 5.17 -6.68 9.95
N ASN A 133 5.77 -5.64 10.53
CA ASN A 133 6.66 -5.81 11.68
C ASN A 133 6.40 -4.86 12.85
N ASN A 134 5.27 -4.16 12.87
CA ASN A 134 4.97 -3.21 13.95
C ASN A 134 3.48 -3.20 14.27
N ASP A 135 3.09 -3.87 15.36
CA ASP A 135 1.71 -3.96 15.82
C ASP A 135 1.22 -2.70 16.54
N SER A 136 2.08 -1.69 16.67
CA SER A 136 1.68 -0.39 17.22
C SER A 136 0.99 0.51 16.20
N TYR A 137 0.98 0.13 14.94
CA TYR A 137 0.17 0.82 13.94
C TYR A 137 -1.27 0.32 13.96
N THR A 138 -2.21 1.21 13.75
CA THR A 138 -3.62 0.88 13.71
C THR A 138 -4.29 1.48 12.48
N THR A 139 -5.22 0.74 11.90
CA THR A 139 -6.05 1.21 10.80
C THR A 139 -7.15 2.11 11.33
N LEU A 140 -7.33 3.24 10.66
CA LEU A 140 -8.41 4.21 10.99
C LEU A 140 -9.66 3.88 10.19
N ASP A 141 -10.80 4.21 10.76
CA ASP A 141 -12.06 4.19 10.01
C ASP A 141 -12.03 5.24 8.92
N ASN A 142 -12.48 4.89 7.75
CA ASN A 142 -12.48 5.78 6.60
C ASN A 142 -13.82 5.72 5.86
N LYS A 143 -14.05 6.75 5.07
CA LYS A 143 -15.18 6.77 4.15
C LYS A 143 -14.96 5.70 3.10
N LYS A 144 -16.04 5.26 2.45
CA LYS A 144 -15.99 4.24 1.41
C LYS A 144 -15.04 4.63 0.27
N LYS A 145 -15.06 5.90 -0.16
CA LYS A 145 -14.16 6.39 -1.22
C LYS A 145 -12.98 7.13 -0.61
N VAL A 146 -11.78 6.73 -0.98
CA VAL A 146 -10.53 7.33 -0.50
C VAL A 146 -9.63 7.72 -1.67
N ASN A 147 -8.65 8.56 -1.37
CA ASN A 147 -7.60 8.94 -2.31
C ASN A 147 -6.25 8.96 -1.58
N THR A 148 -5.18 9.26 -2.30
CA THR A 148 -3.81 9.20 -1.77
C THR A 148 -3.49 10.26 -0.71
N SER A 149 -4.41 11.15 -0.41
CA SER A 149 -4.29 12.14 0.68
C SER A 149 -4.98 11.71 1.97
N ASN A 150 -5.73 10.60 1.95
CA ASN A 150 -6.40 10.09 3.15
C ASN A 150 -5.45 9.29 4.02
N ILE A 151 -5.41 9.60 5.31
CA ILE A 151 -4.63 8.85 6.29
C ILE A 151 -5.41 7.59 6.65
N MET A 152 -4.78 6.43 6.43
CA MET A 152 -5.42 5.13 6.62
C MET A 152 -4.94 4.43 7.88
N MET A 153 -3.68 4.64 8.25
CA MET A 153 -3.08 4.04 9.44
C MET A 153 -2.14 5.03 10.10
N ARG A 154 -1.96 4.88 11.40
CA ARG A 154 -0.92 5.61 12.14
C ARG A 154 -0.56 4.88 13.43
N LEU A 155 0.51 5.31 14.08
CA LEU A 155 0.93 4.78 15.37
C LEU A 155 -0.18 5.02 16.41
N LYS A 156 -0.42 4.02 17.24
CA LYS A 156 -1.25 4.15 18.43
C LYS A 156 -0.58 5.08 19.42
N ASP A 157 -1.38 5.84 20.12
CA ASP A 157 -0.90 6.71 21.20
C ASP A 157 -0.42 5.91 22.40
#